data_aeec6d3ba05ea81976b9c29601b8998e
#
_entry.id   aeec6d3ba05ea81976b9c29601b8998e
#
_cell.length_a   1.000
_cell.length_b   1.000
_cell.length_c   1.000
_cell.angle_alpha   90.00
_cell.angle_beta   90.00
_cell.angle_gamma   90.00
#
_symmetry.space_group_name_H-M   'P 1'
#
loop_
_entity.id
_entity.type
_entity.pdbx_description
1 polymer ?
#
loop_
_entity_poly.entity_id
_entity_poly.type
_entity_poly.pdbx_seq_one_letter_code
_entity_poly.pdbx_strand_id
1 'polypeptide(L)'
;TFNRNQWYWIALTWNMRDLSIIGFVRDEQLARAAAEFSSVPPGDARVLVLHHNAMKGELSRRHGLRNSTRVHEAMQSMQVDLVLCGHDHQEAVHFIEHPTNRMTVSTAGTISNRGRGGRPSSANSIRITSDSVDVQTLIWSAEQRAFVDGARQTFAR
;
A
#
# COMPACT_ATOMS: atom_id res chain seq x y z
N THR A 1 11.49 -3.83 25.28
CA THR A 1 12.64 -4.12 24.40
C THR A 1 12.13 -4.00 22.97
N PHE A 2 12.33 -2.83 22.35
CA PHE A 2 12.04 -2.66 20.93
C PHE A 2 13.07 -3.47 20.14
N ASN A 3 12.62 -4.52 19.47
CA ASN A 3 13.44 -5.27 18.54
C ASN A 3 13.65 -4.36 17.33
N ARG A 4 14.91 -4.01 17.04
CA ARG A 4 15.30 -3.03 16.03
C ARG A 4 15.23 -3.63 14.62
N ASN A 5 14.05 -3.99 14.13
CA ASN A 5 13.81 -3.98 12.70
C ASN A 5 13.34 -2.56 12.41
N GLN A 6 14.24 -1.71 11.95
CA GLN A 6 13.92 -0.32 11.64
C GLN A 6 13.08 -0.30 10.36
N TRP A 7 11.98 0.44 10.41
CA TRP A 7 11.09 0.67 9.29
C TRP A 7 11.42 2.03 8.71
N TYR A 8 11.70 2.07 7.44
CA TYR A 8 11.80 3.32 6.71
C TYR A 8 10.53 3.47 5.88
N TRP A 9 9.75 4.48 6.21
CA TRP A 9 8.54 4.81 5.48
C TRP A 9 8.68 6.19 4.84
N ILE A 10 8.22 6.31 3.60
CA ILE A 10 8.15 7.55 2.87
C ILE A 10 6.70 7.78 2.47
N ALA A 11 6.12 8.87 2.97
CA ALA A 11 4.80 9.31 2.57
C ALA A 11 4.94 10.26 1.37
N LEU A 12 4.46 9.85 0.22
CA LEU A 12 4.30 10.74 -0.92
C LEU A 12 2.94 11.43 -0.78
N THR A 13 2.97 12.64 -0.18
CA THR A 13 1.76 13.44 -0.03
C THR A 13 1.43 14.16 -1.32
N TRP A 14 0.16 14.10 -1.69
CA TRP A 14 -0.41 14.84 -2.80
C TRP A 14 -0.57 16.33 -2.44
N ASN A 15 -0.35 17.21 -3.42
CA ASN A 15 -0.70 18.61 -3.32
C ASN A 15 -2.21 18.75 -3.64
N MET A 16 -3.02 19.16 -2.65
CA MET A 16 -4.50 19.21 -2.67
C MET A 16 -5.11 20.14 -3.74
N ARG A 17 -4.36 20.69 -4.66
CA ARG A 17 -4.88 21.59 -5.70
C ARG A 17 -5.63 20.91 -6.84
N ASP A 18 -5.40 19.60 -7.04
CA ASP A 18 -6.12 18.84 -8.05
C ASP A 18 -7.09 17.88 -7.34
N LEU A 19 -8.37 18.20 -7.32
CA LEU A 19 -9.49 17.32 -6.95
C LEU A 19 -9.65 16.16 -7.96
N SER A 20 -8.55 15.73 -8.55
CA SER A 20 -8.51 14.71 -9.58
C SER A 20 -8.76 13.34 -8.95
N ILE A 21 -9.74 12.62 -9.49
CA ILE A 21 -10.03 11.22 -9.17
C ILE A 21 -8.83 10.31 -9.51
N ILE A 22 -7.92 10.79 -10.37
CA ILE A 22 -6.73 10.07 -10.82
C ILE A 22 -5.50 10.81 -10.32
N GLY A 23 -4.67 10.10 -9.55
CA GLY A 23 -3.42 10.60 -9.01
C GLY A 23 -2.29 10.71 -10.04
N PHE A 24 -1.27 11.44 -9.68
CA PHE A 24 -0.03 11.53 -10.43
C PHE A 24 1.13 11.71 -9.45
N VAL A 25 2.16 10.89 -9.55
CA VAL A 25 3.39 11.01 -8.76
C VAL A 25 4.45 11.67 -9.64
N ARG A 26 4.98 12.81 -9.20
CA ARG A 26 5.98 13.57 -9.96
C ARG A 26 7.34 12.88 -9.91
N ASP A 27 8.16 13.08 -10.93
CA ASP A 27 9.50 12.51 -10.98
C ASP A 27 10.40 13.01 -9.82
N GLU A 28 10.23 14.25 -9.38
CA GLU A 28 10.96 14.78 -8.22
C GLU A 28 10.58 14.04 -6.91
N GLN A 29 9.32 13.62 -6.77
CA GLN A 29 8.88 12.84 -5.62
C GLN A 29 9.48 11.42 -5.66
N LEU A 30 9.51 10.80 -6.83
CA LEU A 30 10.16 9.50 -7.02
C LEU A 30 11.67 9.58 -6.77
N ALA A 31 12.33 10.61 -7.31
CA ALA A 31 13.77 10.82 -7.10
C ALA A 31 14.11 11.05 -5.63
N ARG A 32 13.28 11.83 -4.91
CA ARG A 32 13.44 12.03 -3.48
C ARG A 32 13.26 10.71 -2.71
N ALA A 33 12.23 9.94 -3.02
CA ALA A 33 12.01 8.64 -2.39
C ALA A 33 13.20 7.69 -2.63
N ALA A 34 13.73 7.67 -3.86
CA ALA A 34 14.91 6.86 -4.20
C ALA A 34 16.15 7.29 -3.40
N ALA A 35 16.37 8.59 -3.26
CA ALA A 35 17.48 9.12 -2.46
C ALA A 35 17.38 8.71 -0.99
N GLU A 36 16.20 8.81 -0.38
CA GLU A 36 15.96 8.38 1.00
C GLU A 36 16.17 6.86 1.15
N PHE A 37 15.59 6.05 0.25
CA PHE A 37 15.76 4.59 0.30
C PHE A 37 17.18 4.11 0.00
N SER A 38 18.01 4.91 -0.68
CA SER A 38 19.39 4.54 -0.94
C SER A 38 20.24 4.44 0.34
N SER A 39 19.83 5.14 1.39
CA SER A 39 20.49 5.12 2.71
C SER A 39 19.99 4.02 3.65
N VAL A 40 18.95 3.28 3.24
CA VAL A 40 18.35 2.21 4.06
C VAL A 40 19.29 1.00 4.09
N PRO A 41 19.67 0.50 5.29
CA PRO A 41 20.52 -0.67 5.41
C PRO A 41 19.92 -1.91 4.72
N PRO A 42 20.75 -2.82 4.21
CA PRO A 42 20.29 -4.10 3.71
C PRO A 42 19.52 -4.87 4.79
N GLY A 43 18.37 -5.44 4.40
CA GLY A 43 17.51 -6.21 5.31
C GLY A 43 16.45 -5.38 6.03
N ASP A 44 16.59 -4.06 6.11
CA ASP A 44 15.51 -3.20 6.63
C ASP A 44 14.37 -3.07 5.62
N ALA A 45 13.14 -2.95 6.13
CA ALA A 45 11.96 -2.89 5.27
C ALA A 45 11.76 -1.50 4.66
N ARG A 46 11.53 -1.44 3.36
CA ARG A 46 11.21 -0.24 2.60
C ARG A 46 9.71 -0.15 2.38
N VAL A 47 9.07 0.79 3.06
CA VAL A 47 7.62 0.99 3.00
C VAL A 47 7.30 2.31 2.31
N LEU A 48 6.54 2.22 1.21
CA LEU A 48 6.07 3.40 0.47
C LEU A 48 4.58 3.65 0.75
N VAL A 49 4.23 4.88 1.07
CA VAL A 49 2.84 5.28 1.34
C VAL A 49 2.36 6.22 0.24
N LEU A 50 1.25 5.87 -0.39
CA LEU A 50 0.59 6.65 -1.44
C LEU A 50 -0.87 6.88 -1.07
N HIS A 51 -1.46 8.03 -1.47
CA HIS A 51 -2.89 8.21 -1.30
C HIS A 51 -3.69 7.38 -2.30
N HIS A 52 -3.35 7.48 -3.59
CA HIS A 52 -4.06 6.79 -4.65
C HIS A 52 -3.62 5.34 -4.79
N ASN A 53 -4.55 4.50 -5.20
CA ASN A 53 -4.29 3.11 -5.45
C ASN A 53 -3.18 2.94 -6.51
N ALA A 54 -2.09 2.27 -6.12
CA ALA A 54 -0.99 1.95 -7.02
C ALA A 54 -1.38 0.87 -8.05
N MET A 55 -2.40 0.08 -7.73
CA MET A 55 -2.91 -1.00 -8.57
C MET A 55 -4.18 -0.58 -9.32
N LYS A 56 -4.59 -1.40 -10.26
CA LYS A 56 -5.90 -1.23 -10.91
C LYS A 56 -6.99 -1.66 -9.94
N GLY A 57 -7.90 -0.75 -9.63
CA GLY A 57 -9.03 -1.06 -8.72
C GLY A 57 -9.95 -2.12 -9.32
N GLU A 58 -10.34 -3.11 -8.52
CA GLU A 58 -11.19 -4.22 -8.97
C GLU A 58 -12.57 -3.75 -9.45
N LEU A 59 -13.22 -2.88 -8.68
CA LEU A 59 -14.55 -2.35 -9.02
C LEU A 59 -14.47 -1.22 -10.04
N SER A 60 -13.53 -0.31 -9.89
CA SER A 60 -13.39 0.83 -10.79
C SER A 60 -12.81 0.43 -12.15
N ARG A 61 -12.07 -0.68 -12.19
CA ARG A 61 -11.26 -1.14 -13.34
C ARG A 61 -10.33 -0.06 -13.90
N ARG A 62 -10.03 0.97 -13.10
CA ARG A 62 -9.16 2.09 -13.44
C ARG A 62 -7.93 2.06 -12.57
N HIS A 63 -6.82 2.55 -13.10
CA HIS A 63 -5.64 2.83 -12.30
C HIS A 63 -5.88 4.08 -11.46
N GLY A 64 -5.50 4.03 -10.19
CA GLY A 64 -5.55 5.19 -9.31
C GLY A 64 -4.50 6.25 -9.69
N LEU A 65 -3.46 5.85 -10.43
CA LEU A 65 -2.36 6.71 -10.88
C LEU A 65 -2.32 6.78 -12.42
N ARG A 66 -2.22 8.01 -12.96
CA ARG A 66 -2.09 8.25 -14.40
C ARG A 66 -0.78 7.68 -14.94
N ASN A 67 0.30 7.78 -14.16
CA ASN A 67 1.64 7.29 -14.50
C ASN A 67 2.00 6.01 -13.73
N SER A 68 1.05 5.09 -13.59
CA SER A 68 1.21 3.85 -12.80
C SER A 68 2.42 3.02 -13.24
N THR A 69 2.67 2.85 -14.53
CA THR A 69 3.83 2.11 -15.04
C THR A 69 5.14 2.71 -14.53
N ARG A 70 5.31 4.03 -14.67
CA ARG A 70 6.48 4.75 -14.19
C ARG A 70 6.70 4.61 -12.68
N VAL A 71 5.58 4.66 -11.92
CA VAL A 71 5.62 4.50 -10.47
C VAL A 71 6.01 3.07 -10.10
N HIS A 72 5.46 2.05 -10.77
CA HIS A 72 5.84 0.66 -10.53
C HIS A 72 7.31 0.39 -10.83
N GLU A 73 7.83 0.86 -11.95
CA GLU A 73 9.25 0.75 -12.29
C GLU A 73 10.14 1.39 -11.22
N ALA A 74 9.76 2.57 -10.73
CA ALA A 74 10.47 3.24 -9.65
C ALA A 74 10.42 2.45 -8.33
N MET A 75 9.25 1.90 -7.95
CA MET A 75 9.10 1.05 -6.77
C MET A 75 10.01 -0.19 -6.85
N GLN A 76 10.09 -0.82 -8.01
CA GLN A 76 10.96 -1.97 -8.25
C GLN A 76 12.44 -1.59 -8.13
N SER A 77 12.85 -0.48 -8.75
CA SER A 77 14.24 0.00 -8.68
C SER A 77 14.66 0.40 -7.27
N MET A 78 13.73 0.91 -6.47
CA MET A 78 13.93 1.25 -5.05
C MET A 78 13.87 0.02 -4.14
N GLN A 79 13.53 -1.16 -4.66
CA GLN A 79 13.34 -2.39 -3.90
C GLN A 79 12.34 -2.21 -2.74
N VAL A 80 11.17 -1.63 -3.05
CA VAL A 80 10.10 -1.44 -2.07
C VAL A 80 9.51 -2.78 -1.68
N ASP A 81 9.41 -3.08 -0.39
CA ASP A 81 8.83 -4.32 0.13
C ASP A 81 7.31 -4.23 0.29
N LEU A 82 6.83 -3.06 0.73
CA LEU A 82 5.41 -2.83 0.99
C LEU A 82 4.97 -1.46 0.48
N VAL A 83 3.86 -1.45 -0.23
CA VAL A 83 3.15 -0.22 -0.61
C VAL A 83 1.83 -0.15 0.13
N LEU A 84 1.60 0.94 0.84
CA LEU A 84 0.33 1.27 1.48
C LEU A 84 -0.38 2.31 0.64
N CYS A 85 -1.59 2.00 0.19
CA CYS A 85 -2.38 2.94 -0.60
C CYS A 85 -3.88 2.84 -0.26
N GLY A 86 -4.72 3.68 -0.88
CA GLY A 86 -6.15 3.73 -0.59
C GLY A 86 -6.94 4.41 -1.69
N HIS A 87 -7.78 5.41 -1.34
CA HIS A 87 -8.61 6.21 -2.22
C HIS A 87 -9.86 5.49 -2.77
N ASP A 88 -9.77 4.24 -3.16
CA ASP A 88 -10.87 3.50 -3.80
C ASP A 88 -11.95 3.06 -2.82
N HIS A 89 -11.71 3.16 -1.51
CA HIS A 89 -12.60 2.71 -0.44
C HIS A 89 -12.98 1.22 -0.55
N GLN A 90 -12.06 0.43 -1.04
CA GLN A 90 -12.16 -1.03 -1.10
C GLN A 90 -10.79 -1.62 -0.76
N GLU A 91 -10.80 -2.59 0.14
CA GLU A 91 -9.58 -3.29 0.50
C GLU A 91 -9.18 -4.24 -0.62
N ALA A 92 -7.87 -4.33 -0.82
CA ALA A 92 -7.27 -5.31 -1.70
C ALA A 92 -5.82 -5.56 -1.27
N VAL A 93 -5.32 -6.75 -1.55
CA VAL A 93 -3.92 -7.09 -1.35
C VAL A 93 -3.40 -7.73 -2.63
N HIS A 94 -2.30 -7.21 -3.14
CA HIS A 94 -1.65 -7.73 -4.33
C HIS A 94 -0.21 -8.08 -3.99
N PHE A 95 0.27 -9.18 -4.54
CA PHE A 95 1.66 -9.57 -4.49
C PHE A 95 2.26 -9.47 -5.89
N ILE A 96 3.35 -8.75 -6.02
CA ILE A 96 4.05 -8.56 -7.28
C ILE A 96 5.43 -9.19 -7.13
N GLU A 97 5.68 -10.23 -7.91
CA GLU A 97 6.96 -10.89 -7.99
C GLU A 97 7.69 -10.43 -9.26
N HIS A 98 8.87 -9.87 -9.06
CA HIS A 98 9.78 -9.45 -10.12
C HIS A 98 11.13 -10.16 -9.89
N PRO A 99 11.94 -10.45 -10.91
CA PRO A 99 13.23 -11.15 -10.75
C PRO A 99 14.18 -10.54 -9.71
N THR A 100 14.08 -9.24 -9.47
CA THR A 100 14.97 -8.51 -8.55
C THR A 100 14.28 -8.02 -7.28
N ASN A 101 12.95 -8.13 -7.17
CA ASN A 101 12.20 -7.60 -6.03
C ASN A 101 10.85 -8.30 -5.85
N ARG A 102 10.43 -8.45 -4.61
CA ARG A 102 9.08 -8.88 -4.22
C ARG A 102 8.40 -7.75 -3.48
N MET A 103 7.18 -7.43 -3.86
CA MET A 103 6.48 -6.27 -3.32
C MET A 103 5.04 -6.64 -2.99
N THR A 104 4.63 -6.34 -1.76
CA THR A 104 3.22 -6.42 -1.35
C THR A 104 2.57 -5.05 -1.49
N VAL A 105 1.43 -4.97 -2.14
CA VAL A 105 0.62 -3.74 -2.21
C VAL A 105 -0.65 -3.94 -1.42
N SER A 106 -0.81 -3.19 -0.34
CA SER A 106 -2.00 -3.20 0.50
C SER A 106 -2.82 -1.94 0.25
N THR A 107 -3.98 -2.11 -0.37
CA THR A 107 -4.96 -1.03 -0.55
C THR A 107 -5.92 -1.04 0.63
N ALA A 108 -6.02 0.10 1.31
CA ALA A 108 -6.93 0.25 2.44
C ALA A 108 -8.38 0.35 1.97
N GLY A 109 -9.28 -0.25 2.73
CA GLY A 109 -10.71 -0.01 2.63
C GLY A 109 -11.09 1.34 3.26
N THR A 110 -12.24 1.39 3.89
CA THR A 110 -12.69 2.55 4.65
C THR A 110 -13.26 2.11 6.00
N ILE A 111 -12.96 2.87 7.03
CA ILE A 111 -13.54 2.68 8.37
C ILE A 111 -14.87 3.43 8.53
N SER A 112 -15.28 4.20 7.51
CA SER A 112 -16.56 4.91 7.47
C SER A 112 -17.60 4.09 6.70
N ASN A 113 -18.87 4.53 6.72
CA ASN A 113 -19.95 3.91 5.96
C ASN A 113 -19.90 4.19 4.43
N ARG A 114 -18.74 4.59 3.90
CA ARG A 114 -18.53 4.93 2.49
C ARG A 114 -17.93 3.77 1.68
N GLY A 115 -18.14 2.53 2.11
CA GLY A 115 -17.72 1.35 1.35
C GLY A 115 -18.30 1.36 -0.07
N ARG A 116 -17.53 0.96 -1.07
CA ARG A 116 -17.97 0.85 -2.46
C ARG A 116 -18.48 -0.57 -2.76
N GLY A 117 -19.42 -0.67 -3.68
CA GLY A 117 -19.94 -1.96 -4.14
C GLY A 117 -20.66 -2.77 -3.06
N GLY A 118 -21.25 -2.12 -2.05
CA GLY A 118 -21.91 -2.80 -0.94
C GLY A 118 -20.96 -3.52 0.04
N ARG A 119 -19.65 -3.31 -0.09
CA ARG A 119 -18.67 -3.88 0.84
C ARG A 119 -18.76 -3.20 2.20
N PRO A 120 -18.62 -3.95 3.30
CA PRO A 120 -18.56 -3.39 4.64
C PRO A 120 -17.32 -2.52 4.84
N SER A 121 -17.31 -1.73 5.89
CA SER A 121 -16.10 -1.02 6.33
C SER A 121 -14.99 -2.01 6.63
N SER A 122 -13.78 -1.69 6.27
CA SER A 122 -12.63 -2.57 6.43
C SER A 122 -11.33 -1.81 6.65
N ALA A 123 -10.36 -2.50 7.26
CA ALA A 123 -9.00 -2.03 7.47
C ALA A 123 -8.04 -3.21 7.30
N ASN A 124 -6.76 -2.95 7.05
CA ASN A 124 -5.73 -3.96 7.03
C ASN A 124 -4.79 -3.78 8.23
N SER A 125 -4.58 -4.84 8.99
CA SER A 125 -3.52 -4.95 9.98
C SER A 125 -2.32 -5.64 9.32
N ILE A 126 -1.15 -5.01 9.39
CA ILE A 126 0.03 -5.49 8.67
C ILE A 126 1.16 -5.73 9.66
N ARG A 127 1.81 -6.88 9.50
CA ARG A 127 3.04 -7.23 10.21
C ARG A 127 4.13 -7.49 9.17
N ILE A 128 5.29 -6.84 9.35
CA ILE A 128 6.48 -7.12 8.56
C ILE A 128 7.51 -7.80 9.46
N THR A 129 8.11 -8.84 8.93
CA THR A 129 9.25 -9.54 9.53
C THR A 129 10.47 -9.41 8.61
N SER A 130 11.59 -10.08 8.94
CA SER A 130 12.73 -10.20 8.03
C SER A 130 12.38 -10.89 6.71
N ASP A 131 11.40 -11.80 6.75
CA ASP A 131 11.18 -12.79 5.68
C ASP A 131 9.80 -12.66 5.04
N SER A 132 8.87 -11.93 5.69
CA SER A 132 7.49 -11.89 5.22
C SER A 132 6.75 -10.59 5.51
N VAL A 133 5.69 -10.38 4.74
CA VAL A 133 4.65 -9.39 4.98
C VAL A 133 3.34 -10.13 5.22
N ASP A 134 2.81 -10.05 6.45
CA ASP A 134 1.50 -10.59 6.81
C ASP A 134 0.45 -9.49 6.73
N VAL A 135 -0.63 -9.73 6.03
CA VAL A 135 -1.77 -8.82 5.95
C VAL A 135 -3.02 -9.51 6.46
N GLN A 136 -3.59 -8.99 7.54
CA GLN A 136 -4.88 -9.41 8.10
C GLN A 136 -5.92 -8.36 7.77
N THR A 137 -6.91 -8.71 6.96
CA THR A 137 -8.08 -7.84 6.74
C THR A 137 -9.01 -7.90 7.94
N LEU A 138 -9.41 -6.74 8.42
CA LEU A 138 -10.43 -6.56 9.47
C LEU A 138 -11.69 -6.01 8.81
N ILE A 139 -12.84 -6.65 9.06
CA ILE A 139 -14.13 -6.34 8.42
C ILE A 139 -15.13 -5.93 9.50
N TRP A 140 -15.85 -4.83 9.28
CA TRP A 140 -16.91 -4.41 10.21
C TRP A 140 -18.09 -5.39 10.20
N SER A 141 -18.38 -5.97 11.35
CA SER A 141 -19.58 -6.75 11.60
C SER A 141 -20.64 -5.87 12.27
N ALA A 142 -21.76 -5.65 11.57
CA ALA A 142 -22.89 -4.90 12.12
C ALA A 142 -23.55 -5.66 13.29
N GLU A 143 -23.57 -7.00 13.23
CA GLU A 143 -24.10 -7.88 14.27
C GLU A 143 -23.30 -7.77 15.57
N GLN A 144 -21.97 -7.87 15.47
CA GLN A 144 -21.06 -7.82 16.62
C GLN A 144 -20.71 -6.39 17.02
N ARG A 145 -21.04 -5.38 16.19
CA ARG A 145 -20.66 -3.97 16.37
C ARG A 145 -19.15 -3.79 16.60
N ALA A 146 -18.35 -4.59 15.89
CA ALA A 146 -16.91 -4.63 16.00
C ALA A 146 -16.26 -4.97 14.66
N PHE A 147 -14.99 -4.68 14.54
CA PHE A 147 -14.17 -5.24 13.46
C PHE A 147 -13.80 -6.68 13.82
N VAL A 148 -14.05 -7.58 12.89
CA VAL A 148 -13.75 -9.01 13.01
C VAL A 148 -12.68 -9.41 12.00
N ASP A 149 -11.99 -10.50 12.27
CA ASP A 149 -10.99 -11.05 11.36
C ASP A 149 -11.62 -11.52 10.05
N GLY A 150 -11.10 -11.02 8.95
CA GLY A 150 -11.39 -11.46 7.59
C GLY A 150 -10.28 -12.35 7.03
N ALA A 151 -9.92 -12.14 5.78
CA ALA A 151 -8.84 -12.86 5.14
C ALA A 151 -7.48 -12.53 5.74
N ARG A 152 -6.62 -13.56 5.88
CA ARG A 152 -5.20 -13.38 6.22
C ARG A 152 -4.34 -13.92 5.09
N GLN A 153 -3.34 -13.17 4.70
CA GLN A 153 -2.42 -13.51 3.62
C GLN A 153 -0.99 -13.22 4.08
N THR A 154 -0.07 -14.12 3.72
CA THR A 154 1.35 -13.98 4.03
C THR A 154 2.14 -14.08 2.73
N PHE A 155 3.01 -13.13 2.51
CA PHE A 155 3.84 -13.03 1.32
C PHE A 155 5.32 -13.04 1.71
N ALA A 156 6.15 -13.70 0.91
CA ALA A 156 7.60 -13.64 1.08
C ALA A 156 8.11 -12.22 0.75
N ARG A 157 9.08 -11.79 1.50
CA ARG A 157 9.76 -10.52 1.33
C ARG A 157 11.05 -10.68 0.52
#